data_eaa8062a1ea394618951b2afba35459b
#
_entry.id   eaa8062a1ea394618951b2afba35459b
#
_cell.length_a   1.000
_cell.length_b   1.000
_cell.length_c   1.000
_cell.angle_alpha   90.00
_cell.angle_beta   90.00
_cell.angle_gamma   90.00
#
_symmetry.space_group_name_H-M   'P 1'
#
loop_
_entity.id
_entity.type
_entity.pdbx_description
1 polymer ?
#
loop_
_entity_poly.entity_id
_entity_poly.type
_entity_poly.pdbx_seq_one_letter_code
_entity_poly.pdbx_strand_id
1 'polypeptide(L)'
;MNTISERMPLERRLDDPWNNPREKPLIRIQGVTKSFGSNKALDNVHLSIYSREFFSLLGPSGCGKTTLLRMLAGFERPDSGTIFIDNIDVSQTPPYRLPVNMVFQSYALFPHMSVEGNIAFELQRSGQWSRQQIRNRVYEMLDLVQLSGFEHRKPHQLSGGQSQRVALARALANEPKVLLLDEPLGALDKGLREKTQFELVNIQEKVGATFIMVTHDQEEAMTMSSRLGVMDHGSIRQIGTPGEVYEYPNSLSVARFIGSVNIFEGIICGADGEHALIDCAHTDTELSVGYTASVPLGVHISIAVRPEKIVMSQHPFPIKHNTACGIVKDIAYLGDVSVYYVQLRSGKMVMATEPNVVRLAERPVTWDSQVFLHWAAENSLMLAV
;
A
#
# COMPACT_ATOMS: atom_id res chain seq x y z
N MET A 1 2.95 19.82 -19.44
CA MET A 1 2.69 19.36 -18.07
C MET A 1 3.54 18.12 -17.85
N ASN A 2 4.81 18.28 -17.58
CA ASN A 2 5.75 17.18 -17.36
C ASN A 2 6.50 17.42 -16.06
N THR A 3 6.16 16.64 -15.10
CA THR A 3 6.97 15.81 -14.21
C THR A 3 8.10 16.48 -13.45
N ILE A 4 7.77 16.91 -12.24
CA ILE A 4 8.68 17.16 -11.10
C ILE A 4 9.25 15.82 -10.55
N SER A 5 9.23 14.74 -11.33
CA SER A 5 9.40 13.35 -10.86
C SER A 5 10.74 12.71 -11.20
N GLU A 6 11.86 13.46 -11.32
CA GLU A 6 13.12 12.85 -11.74
C GLU A 6 14.23 12.76 -10.67
N ARG A 7 13.90 12.78 -9.38
CA ARG A 7 14.84 12.32 -8.36
C ARG A 7 14.36 11.04 -7.72
N MET A 8 14.71 9.91 -8.32
CA MET A 8 14.64 8.61 -7.66
C MET A 8 16.06 8.09 -7.43
N PRO A 9 16.61 8.24 -6.21
CA PRO A 9 17.88 7.60 -5.85
C PRO A 9 17.73 6.17 -5.33
N LEU A 10 16.52 5.62 -5.32
CA LEU A 10 16.36 4.17 -5.15
C LEU A 10 16.79 3.54 -6.47
N GLU A 11 17.91 2.81 -6.45
CA GLU A 11 18.38 2.00 -7.56
C GLU A 11 17.19 1.21 -8.10
N ARG A 12 16.67 1.63 -9.26
CA ARG A 12 15.71 0.81 -10.01
C ARG A 12 16.45 -0.48 -10.30
N ARG A 13 16.09 -1.54 -9.60
CA ARG A 13 16.64 -2.85 -9.91
C ARG A 13 16.18 -3.15 -11.33
N LEU A 14 17.14 -3.20 -12.27
CA LEU A 14 16.87 -3.53 -13.68
C LEU A 14 16.20 -4.90 -13.82
N ASP A 15 16.31 -5.73 -12.78
CA ASP A 15 15.72 -7.05 -12.67
C ASP A 15 14.23 -7.04 -12.32
N ASP A 16 13.67 -5.91 -11.88
CA ASP A 16 12.25 -5.82 -11.58
C ASP A 16 11.43 -5.85 -12.89
N PRO A 17 10.42 -6.72 -13.01
CA PRO A 17 9.68 -6.91 -14.27
C PRO A 17 9.08 -5.62 -14.83
N TRP A 18 8.61 -4.72 -13.96
CA TRP A 18 8.01 -3.43 -14.35
C TRP A 18 9.01 -2.39 -14.85
N ASN A 19 10.30 -2.60 -14.59
CA ASN A 19 11.40 -1.76 -15.09
C ASN A 19 12.02 -2.30 -16.38
N ASN A 20 11.73 -3.56 -16.74
CA ASN A 20 12.24 -4.22 -17.93
C ASN A 20 11.28 -4.02 -19.12
N PRO A 21 11.64 -3.24 -20.16
CA PRO A 21 10.77 -2.99 -21.32
C PRO A 21 10.47 -4.24 -22.16
N ARG A 22 11.17 -5.35 -21.94
CA ARG A 22 10.95 -6.63 -22.64
C ARG A 22 9.91 -7.49 -21.94
N GLU A 23 9.64 -7.24 -20.65
CA GLU A 23 8.65 -7.99 -19.89
C GLU A 23 7.23 -7.53 -20.23
N LYS A 24 6.38 -8.52 -20.47
CA LYS A 24 4.96 -8.27 -20.74
C LYS A 24 4.15 -8.43 -19.45
N PRO A 25 3.25 -7.51 -19.14
CA PRO A 25 2.39 -7.66 -17.98
C PRO A 25 1.47 -8.88 -18.14
N LEU A 26 1.32 -9.64 -17.06
CA LEU A 26 0.37 -10.77 -17.00
C LEU A 26 -1.08 -10.23 -17.06
N ILE A 27 -1.35 -9.13 -16.35
CA ILE A 27 -2.65 -8.45 -16.36
C ILE A 27 -2.48 -7.05 -16.92
N ARG A 28 -3.37 -6.68 -17.84
CA ARG A 28 -3.41 -5.33 -18.41
C ARG A 28 -4.85 -4.82 -18.45
N ILE A 29 -5.08 -3.73 -17.74
CA ILE A 29 -6.36 -3.02 -17.68
C ILE A 29 -6.19 -1.74 -18.49
N GLN A 30 -7.10 -1.49 -19.43
CA GLN A 30 -7.01 -0.38 -20.38
C GLN A 30 -8.32 0.40 -20.42
N GLY A 31 -8.33 1.60 -19.86
CA GLY A 31 -9.45 2.52 -19.93
C GLY A 31 -10.74 2.00 -19.30
N VAL A 32 -10.63 1.17 -18.27
CA VAL A 32 -11.80 0.51 -17.66
C VAL A 32 -12.62 1.52 -16.86
N THR A 33 -13.90 1.59 -17.22
CA THR A 33 -14.91 2.41 -16.54
C THR A 33 -16.07 1.55 -16.10
N LYS A 34 -16.61 1.83 -14.90
CA LYS A 34 -17.81 1.19 -14.34
C LYS A 34 -18.65 2.17 -13.57
N SER A 35 -19.96 2.13 -13.84
CA SER A 35 -20.93 2.93 -13.12
C SER A 35 -22.04 2.06 -12.54
N PHE A 36 -22.55 2.43 -11.37
CA PHE A 36 -23.74 1.87 -10.77
C PHE A 36 -24.75 3.01 -10.57
N GLY A 37 -25.75 3.07 -11.44
CA GLY A 37 -26.65 4.21 -11.53
C GLY A 37 -25.88 5.49 -11.87
N SER A 38 -26.00 6.54 -11.05
CA SER A 38 -25.27 7.79 -11.21
C SER A 38 -23.85 7.79 -10.63
N ASN A 39 -23.49 6.75 -9.86
CA ASN A 39 -22.19 6.68 -9.22
C ASN A 39 -21.16 5.96 -10.10
N LYS A 40 -20.10 6.66 -10.49
CA LYS A 40 -18.97 6.11 -11.24
C LYS A 40 -18.00 5.47 -10.25
N ALA A 41 -18.03 4.12 -10.15
CA ALA A 41 -17.19 3.36 -9.26
C ALA A 41 -15.75 3.22 -9.77
N LEU A 42 -15.57 3.16 -11.11
CA LEU A 42 -14.27 3.19 -11.77
C LEU A 42 -14.32 4.17 -12.93
N ASP A 43 -13.29 4.98 -13.07
CA ASP A 43 -13.16 6.02 -14.07
C ASP A 43 -11.85 5.91 -14.83
N ASN A 44 -11.91 5.40 -16.06
CA ASN A 44 -10.79 5.31 -17.00
C ASN A 44 -9.52 4.70 -16.38
N VAL A 45 -9.68 3.56 -15.71
CA VAL A 45 -8.58 2.90 -14.99
C VAL A 45 -7.62 2.23 -15.96
N HIS A 46 -6.32 2.50 -15.78
CA HIS A 46 -5.20 1.86 -16.47
C HIS A 46 -4.28 1.22 -15.44
N LEU A 47 -3.94 -0.07 -15.64
CA LEU A 47 -3.06 -0.80 -14.72
C LEU A 47 -2.38 -1.95 -15.44
N SER A 48 -1.09 -2.15 -15.15
CA SER A 48 -0.31 -3.31 -15.59
C SER A 48 0.27 -4.02 -14.37
N ILE A 49 0.01 -5.34 -14.26
CA ILE A 49 0.53 -6.20 -13.19
C ILE A 49 1.32 -7.33 -13.84
N TYR A 50 2.50 -7.61 -13.29
CA TYR A 50 3.44 -8.57 -13.86
C TYR A 50 3.35 -9.94 -13.21
N SER A 51 3.92 -10.94 -13.84
CA SER A 51 3.95 -12.31 -13.31
C SER A 51 4.73 -12.36 -12.00
N ARG A 52 4.26 -13.17 -11.04
CA ARG A 52 4.85 -13.36 -9.71
C ARG A 52 4.92 -12.10 -8.85
N GLU A 53 4.18 -11.06 -9.20
CA GLU A 53 4.08 -9.84 -8.42
C GLU A 53 3.09 -10.01 -7.26
N PHE A 54 3.41 -9.47 -6.09
CA PHE A 54 2.44 -9.20 -5.04
C PHE A 54 1.99 -7.75 -5.20
N PHE A 55 0.83 -7.52 -5.79
CA PHE A 55 0.32 -6.19 -6.07
C PHE A 55 -0.84 -5.83 -5.12
N SER A 56 -0.78 -4.67 -4.47
CA SER A 56 -1.88 -4.20 -3.63
C SER A 56 -2.60 -3.00 -4.22
N LEU A 57 -3.92 -3.02 -4.16
CA LEU A 57 -4.78 -1.85 -4.37
C LEU A 57 -5.13 -1.27 -3.01
N LEU A 58 -4.65 -0.07 -2.74
CA LEU A 58 -4.82 0.65 -1.48
C LEU A 58 -5.67 1.90 -1.71
N GLY A 59 -6.56 2.23 -0.78
CA GLY A 59 -7.39 3.44 -0.89
C GLY A 59 -8.52 3.46 0.14
N PRO A 60 -9.22 4.59 0.30
CA PRO A 60 -10.33 4.71 1.24
C PRO A 60 -11.51 3.81 0.84
N SER A 61 -12.42 3.58 1.79
CA SER A 61 -13.64 2.81 1.52
C SER A 61 -14.46 3.47 0.41
N GLY A 62 -14.98 2.66 -0.51
CA GLY A 62 -15.82 3.15 -1.61
C GLY A 62 -15.06 3.73 -2.81
N CYS A 63 -13.72 3.75 -2.84
CA CYS A 63 -12.94 4.28 -3.98
C CYS A 63 -12.88 3.36 -5.21
N GLY A 64 -13.51 2.17 -5.19
CA GLY A 64 -13.60 1.27 -6.35
C GLY A 64 -12.74 0.00 -6.31
N LYS A 65 -11.91 -0.22 -5.28
CA LYS A 65 -11.00 -1.38 -5.17
C LYS A 65 -11.69 -2.73 -5.35
N THR A 66 -12.70 -3.02 -4.54
CA THR A 66 -13.46 -4.28 -4.61
C THR A 66 -14.21 -4.42 -5.93
N THR A 67 -14.65 -3.32 -6.55
CA THR A 67 -15.26 -3.35 -7.89
C THR A 67 -14.24 -3.81 -8.93
N LEU A 68 -13.02 -3.25 -8.91
CA LEU A 68 -11.94 -3.66 -9.81
C LEU A 68 -11.55 -5.12 -9.59
N LEU A 69 -11.43 -5.55 -8.32
CA LEU A 69 -11.13 -6.94 -7.97
C LEU A 69 -12.21 -7.90 -8.49
N ARG A 70 -13.49 -7.56 -8.34
CA ARG A 70 -14.61 -8.35 -8.86
C ARG A 70 -14.63 -8.44 -10.38
N MET A 71 -14.18 -7.42 -11.08
CA MET A 71 -14.01 -7.48 -12.54
C MET A 71 -12.91 -8.44 -12.94
N LEU A 72 -11.77 -8.41 -12.25
CA LEU A 72 -10.68 -9.38 -12.48
C LEU A 72 -11.12 -10.80 -12.19
N ALA A 73 -12.04 -11.00 -11.24
CA ALA A 73 -12.67 -12.30 -10.94
C ALA A 73 -13.81 -12.67 -11.90
N GLY A 74 -14.21 -11.79 -12.83
CA GLY A 74 -15.31 -12.01 -13.77
C GLY A 74 -16.72 -11.92 -13.17
N PHE A 75 -16.86 -11.43 -11.93
CA PHE A 75 -18.17 -11.22 -11.29
C PHE A 75 -18.85 -9.93 -11.75
N GLU A 76 -18.07 -8.97 -12.22
CA GLU A 76 -18.54 -7.69 -12.78
C GLU A 76 -17.95 -7.49 -14.16
N ARG A 77 -18.69 -6.79 -15.03
CA ARG A 77 -18.24 -6.44 -16.37
C ARG A 77 -17.97 -4.94 -16.47
N PRO A 78 -16.91 -4.51 -17.15
CA PRO A 78 -16.71 -3.10 -17.44
C PRO A 78 -17.82 -2.56 -18.35
N ASP A 79 -18.18 -1.29 -18.18
CA ASP A 79 -19.09 -0.59 -19.09
C ASP A 79 -18.32 -0.12 -20.33
N SER A 80 -17.01 0.20 -20.17
CA SER A 80 -16.08 0.48 -21.26
C SER A 80 -14.67 0.10 -20.86
N GLY A 81 -13.76 0.02 -21.84
CA GLY A 81 -12.38 -0.44 -21.65
C GLY A 81 -12.25 -1.95 -21.74
N THR A 82 -11.03 -2.46 -21.53
CA THR A 82 -10.68 -3.86 -21.76
C THR A 82 -9.76 -4.39 -20.67
N ILE A 83 -9.95 -5.65 -20.31
CA ILE A 83 -9.11 -6.37 -19.35
C ILE A 83 -8.48 -7.58 -20.06
N PHE A 84 -7.15 -7.65 -20.03
CA PHE A 84 -6.38 -8.76 -20.54
C PHE A 84 -5.73 -9.55 -19.42
N ILE A 85 -5.79 -10.86 -19.49
CA ILE A 85 -4.99 -11.79 -18.66
C ILE A 85 -4.22 -12.69 -19.62
N ASP A 86 -2.90 -12.72 -19.48
CA ASP A 86 -2.02 -13.49 -20.37
C ASP A 86 -2.26 -13.17 -21.87
N ASN A 87 -2.41 -11.88 -22.19
CA ASN A 87 -2.74 -11.33 -23.50
C ASN A 87 -4.11 -11.77 -24.11
N ILE A 88 -4.95 -12.44 -23.33
CA ILE A 88 -6.31 -12.82 -23.76
C ILE A 88 -7.29 -11.80 -23.18
N ASP A 89 -8.16 -11.25 -24.02
CA ASP A 89 -9.27 -10.39 -23.56
C ASP A 89 -10.27 -11.22 -22.75
N VAL A 90 -10.40 -10.85 -21.49
CA VAL A 90 -11.29 -11.52 -20.54
C VAL A 90 -12.47 -10.66 -20.08
N SER A 91 -12.66 -9.49 -20.67
CA SER A 91 -13.66 -8.49 -20.26
C SER A 91 -15.08 -9.03 -20.15
N GLN A 92 -15.40 -10.07 -20.95
CA GLN A 92 -16.71 -10.72 -20.98
C GLN A 92 -16.67 -12.19 -20.54
N THR A 93 -15.50 -12.66 -20.07
CA THR A 93 -15.31 -14.08 -19.72
C THR A 93 -15.96 -14.38 -18.36
N PRO A 94 -16.76 -15.44 -18.24
CA PRO A 94 -17.37 -15.80 -16.98
C PRO A 94 -16.34 -16.34 -15.97
N PRO A 95 -16.57 -16.20 -14.63
CA PRO A 95 -15.60 -16.53 -13.58
C PRO A 95 -14.98 -17.93 -13.72
N TYR A 96 -15.78 -18.93 -14.01
CA TYR A 96 -15.34 -20.34 -14.07
C TYR A 96 -14.40 -20.70 -15.25
N ARG A 97 -14.17 -19.74 -16.16
CA ARG A 97 -13.22 -19.90 -17.29
C ARG A 97 -11.95 -19.09 -17.13
N LEU A 98 -11.86 -18.26 -16.09
CA LEU A 98 -10.70 -17.46 -15.82
C LEU A 98 -9.61 -18.27 -15.10
N PRO A 99 -8.32 -18.04 -15.39
CA PRO A 99 -7.21 -18.65 -14.66
C PRO A 99 -6.95 -17.90 -13.32
N VAL A 100 -8.03 -17.54 -12.63
CA VAL A 100 -8.03 -16.65 -11.45
C VAL A 100 -8.87 -17.29 -10.37
N ASN A 101 -8.35 -17.34 -9.14
CA ASN A 101 -9.11 -17.69 -7.95
C ASN A 101 -9.20 -16.50 -6.99
N MET A 102 -10.21 -16.52 -6.12
CA MET A 102 -10.46 -15.42 -5.17
C MET A 102 -10.69 -15.94 -3.75
N VAL A 103 -10.05 -15.30 -2.80
CA VAL A 103 -10.32 -15.42 -1.38
C VAL A 103 -11.16 -14.22 -0.95
N PHE A 104 -12.37 -14.47 -0.48
CA PHE A 104 -13.30 -13.45 -0.02
C PHE A 104 -12.98 -13.03 1.43
N GLN A 105 -13.39 -11.85 1.82
CA GLN A 105 -13.24 -11.32 3.17
C GLN A 105 -13.82 -12.26 4.26
N SER A 106 -14.92 -12.94 3.97
CA SER A 106 -15.55 -13.92 4.85
C SER A 106 -14.98 -15.34 4.75
N TYR A 107 -13.89 -15.51 3.94
CA TYR A 107 -13.27 -16.79 3.61
C TYR A 107 -14.18 -17.77 2.84
N ALA A 108 -15.48 -17.65 2.94
CA ALA A 108 -16.52 -18.43 2.25
C ALA A 108 -16.27 -19.96 2.24
N LEU A 109 -15.84 -20.49 3.39
CA LEU A 109 -15.68 -21.95 3.56
C LEU A 109 -17.03 -22.64 3.57
N PHE A 110 -17.11 -23.83 2.97
CA PHE A 110 -18.30 -24.68 2.99
C PHE A 110 -18.48 -25.27 4.40
N PRO A 111 -19.50 -24.86 5.20
CA PRO A 111 -19.57 -25.22 6.62
C PRO A 111 -19.90 -26.70 6.86
N HIS A 112 -20.49 -27.36 5.87
CA HIS A 112 -20.86 -28.79 5.91
C HIS A 112 -19.70 -29.72 5.53
N MET A 113 -18.65 -29.20 4.90
CA MET A 113 -17.46 -29.96 4.47
C MET A 113 -16.35 -29.89 5.52
N SER A 114 -15.49 -30.91 5.55
CA SER A 114 -14.22 -30.88 6.29
C SER A 114 -13.21 -29.93 5.61
N VAL A 115 -12.07 -29.68 6.24
CA VAL A 115 -10.95 -28.96 5.67
C VAL A 115 -10.48 -29.62 4.39
N GLU A 116 -10.24 -30.93 4.39
CA GLU A 116 -9.92 -31.72 3.20
C GLU A 116 -10.99 -31.56 2.11
N GLY A 117 -12.27 -31.66 2.46
CA GLY A 117 -13.38 -31.48 1.53
C GLY A 117 -13.42 -30.10 0.89
N ASN A 118 -13.15 -29.04 1.67
CA ASN A 118 -13.06 -27.67 1.17
C ASN A 118 -11.94 -27.52 0.14
N ILE A 119 -10.74 -28.03 0.43
CA ILE A 119 -9.58 -27.94 -0.48
C ILE A 119 -9.79 -28.80 -1.74
N ALA A 120 -10.33 -30.01 -1.59
CA ALA A 120 -10.55 -30.94 -2.68
C ALA A 120 -11.69 -30.52 -3.62
N PHE A 121 -12.59 -29.64 -3.21
CA PHE A 121 -13.86 -29.35 -3.90
C PHE A 121 -13.69 -29.01 -5.38
N GLU A 122 -12.82 -28.07 -5.70
CA GLU A 122 -12.60 -27.64 -7.08
C GLU A 122 -11.87 -28.70 -7.90
N LEU A 123 -10.90 -29.38 -7.32
CA LEU A 123 -10.16 -30.48 -7.95
C LEU A 123 -11.10 -31.64 -8.37
N GLN A 124 -12.06 -32.00 -7.50
CA GLN A 124 -13.05 -33.02 -7.78
C GLN A 124 -13.99 -32.59 -8.91
N ARG A 125 -14.39 -31.32 -8.95
CA ARG A 125 -15.32 -30.79 -9.95
C ARG A 125 -14.69 -30.65 -11.32
N SER A 126 -13.41 -30.39 -11.41
CA SER A 126 -12.70 -30.23 -12.69
C SER A 126 -12.67 -31.53 -13.53
N GLY A 127 -12.75 -32.68 -12.87
CA GLY A 127 -12.67 -33.99 -13.50
C GLY A 127 -11.30 -34.33 -14.10
N GLN A 128 -10.31 -33.50 -13.92
CA GLN A 128 -8.96 -33.67 -14.50
C GLN A 128 -8.00 -34.45 -13.58
N TRP A 129 -8.38 -34.62 -12.31
CA TRP A 129 -7.53 -35.20 -11.28
C TRP A 129 -8.05 -36.58 -10.84
N SER A 130 -7.18 -37.58 -10.76
CA SER A 130 -7.49 -38.84 -10.13
C SER A 130 -7.66 -38.69 -8.62
N ARG A 131 -8.37 -39.61 -7.98
CA ARG A 131 -8.54 -39.59 -6.51
C ARG A 131 -7.23 -39.49 -5.72
N GLN A 132 -6.18 -40.21 -6.21
CA GLN A 132 -4.88 -40.21 -5.56
C GLN A 132 -4.16 -38.86 -5.74
N GLN A 133 -4.24 -38.24 -6.91
CA GLN A 133 -3.69 -36.92 -7.17
C GLN A 133 -4.37 -35.85 -6.31
N ILE A 134 -5.70 -35.88 -6.20
CA ILE A 134 -6.46 -34.97 -5.33
C ILE A 134 -5.98 -35.11 -3.88
N ARG A 135 -5.87 -36.35 -3.39
CA ARG A 135 -5.42 -36.58 -2.02
C ARG A 135 -4.01 -36.03 -1.80
N ASN A 136 -3.07 -36.33 -2.67
CA ASN A 136 -1.70 -35.83 -2.58
C ASN A 136 -1.68 -34.29 -2.60
N ARG A 137 -2.45 -33.66 -3.49
CA ARG A 137 -2.53 -32.21 -3.60
C ARG A 137 -3.13 -31.55 -2.36
N VAL A 138 -4.15 -32.17 -1.75
CA VAL A 138 -4.72 -31.68 -0.48
C VAL A 138 -3.68 -31.69 0.63
N TYR A 139 -2.91 -32.78 0.78
CA TYR A 139 -1.85 -32.82 1.79
C TYR A 139 -0.74 -31.82 1.52
N GLU A 140 -0.33 -31.64 0.27
CA GLU A 140 0.64 -30.63 -0.14
C GLU A 140 0.15 -29.20 0.24
N MET A 141 -1.13 -28.89 -0.01
CA MET A 141 -1.71 -27.61 0.33
C MET A 141 -1.82 -27.42 1.85
N LEU A 142 -2.16 -28.46 2.60
CA LEU A 142 -2.19 -28.41 4.07
C LEU A 142 -0.80 -28.18 4.67
N ASP A 143 0.21 -28.81 4.10
CA ASP A 143 1.60 -28.58 4.52
C ASP A 143 2.05 -27.15 4.19
N LEU A 144 1.76 -26.67 2.99
CA LEU A 144 2.05 -25.30 2.55
C LEU A 144 1.52 -24.24 3.53
N VAL A 145 0.29 -24.43 4.03
CA VAL A 145 -0.36 -23.49 4.97
C VAL A 145 -0.20 -23.89 6.44
N GLN A 146 0.66 -24.87 6.75
CA GLN A 146 0.96 -25.34 8.10
C GLN A 146 -0.29 -25.81 8.88
N LEU A 147 -1.16 -26.56 8.23
CA LEU A 147 -2.37 -27.14 8.79
C LEU A 147 -2.42 -28.68 8.68
N SER A 148 -1.26 -29.35 8.57
CA SER A 148 -1.18 -30.81 8.60
C SER A 148 -1.80 -31.34 9.91
N GLY A 149 -2.64 -32.38 9.80
CA GLY A 149 -3.41 -32.93 10.92
C GLY A 149 -4.80 -32.28 11.14
N PHE A 150 -5.19 -31.31 10.31
CA PHE A 150 -6.50 -30.65 10.39
C PHE A 150 -7.52 -31.17 9.34
N GLU A 151 -7.19 -32.16 8.58
CA GLU A 151 -7.92 -32.69 7.41
C GLU A 151 -9.42 -32.89 7.70
N HIS A 152 -9.72 -33.49 8.84
CA HIS A 152 -11.07 -33.91 9.22
C HIS A 152 -11.86 -32.85 10.03
N ARG A 153 -11.22 -31.72 10.41
CA ARG A 153 -11.92 -30.66 11.11
C ARG A 153 -12.91 -29.96 10.20
N LYS A 154 -13.97 -29.39 10.79
CA LYS A 154 -14.93 -28.56 10.10
C LYS A 154 -14.65 -27.06 10.37
N PRO A 155 -15.13 -26.15 9.52
CA PRO A 155 -14.87 -24.71 9.66
C PRO A 155 -15.20 -24.13 11.05
N HIS A 156 -16.27 -24.57 11.71
CA HIS A 156 -16.63 -24.13 13.05
C HIS A 156 -15.65 -24.56 14.17
N GLN A 157 -14.70 -25.44 13.87
CA GLN A 157 -13.66 -25.92 14.78
C GLN A 157 -12.31 -25.20 14.55
N LEU A 158 -12.29 -24.19 13.68
CA LEU A 158 -11.10 -23.43 13.28
C LEU A 158 -11.13 -22.02 13.88
N SER A 159 -9.97 -21.48 14.22
CA SER A 159 -9.80 -20.05 14.48
C SER A 159 -9.94 -19.25 13.17
N GLY A 160 -10.09 -17.92 13.28
CA GLY A 160 -10.15 -17.04 12.11
C GLY A 160 -8.94 -17.20 11.19
N GLY A 161 -7.73 -17.18 11.73
CA GLY A 161 -6.50 -17.38 10.95
C GLY A 161 -6.39 -18.79 10.34
N GLN A 162 -6.87 -19.83 11.03
CA GLN A 162 -6.93 -21.19 10.47
C GLN A 162 -7.94 -21.26 9.31
N SER A 163 -9.10 -20.62 9.44
CA SER A 163 -10.11 -20.54 8.37
C SER A 163 -9.57 -19.82 7.13
N GLN A 164 -8.82 -18.74 7.33
CA GLN A 164 -8.13 -18.03 6.27
C GLN A 164 -7.14 -18.93 5.53
N ARG A 165 -6.28 -19.64 6.26
CA ARG A 165 -5.30 -20.56 5.66
C ARG A 165 -5.97 -21.70 4.88
N VAL A 166 -7.10 -22.22 5.34
CA VAL A 166 -7.90 -23.22 4.59
C VAL A 166 -8.45 -22.60 3.30
N ALA A 167 -8.97 -21.37 3.36
CA ALA A 167 -9.48 -20.68 2.17
C ALA A 167 -8.36 -20.42 1.15
N LEU A 168 -7.17 -20.05 1.63
CA LEU A 168 -5.97 -19.87 0.81
C LEU A 168 -5.54 -21.20 0.16
N ALA A 169 -5.44 -22.27 0.93
CA ALA A 169 -5.13 -23.60 0.43
C ALA A 169 -6.13 -24.07 -0.63
N ARG A 170 -7.44 -23.87 -0.41
CA ARG A 170 -8.48 -24.14 -1.39
C ARG A 170 -8.28 -23.36 -2.69
N ALA A 171 -8.00 -22.06 -2.57
CA ALA A 171 -7.83 -21.20 -3.73
C ALA A 171 -6.55 -21.51 -4.53
N LEU A 172 -5.51 -22.02 -3.90
CA LEU A 172 -4.24 -22.40 -4.52
C LEU A 172 -4.21 -23.83 -5.06
N ALA A 173 -5.15 -24.68 -4.63
CA ALA A 173 -5.14 -26.12 -4.96
C ALA A 173 -5.14 -26.37 -6.48
N ASN A 174 -5.87 -25.59 -7.26
CA ASN A 174 -5.99 -25.71 -8.72
C ASN A 174 -4.95 -24.89 -9.50
N GLU A 175 -3.87 -24.46 -8.88
CA GLU A 175 -2.74 -23.76 -9.49
C GLU A 175 -3.14 -22.54 -10.35
N PRO A 176 -3.86 -21.56 -9.79
CA PRO A 176 -4.28 -20.39 -10.54
C PRO A 176 -3.05 -19.54 -10.93
N LYS A 177 -3.10 -18.89 -12.12
CA LYS A 177 -2.09 -17.87 -12.49
C LYS A 177 -2.15 -16.64 -11.61
N VAL A 178 -3.36 -16.30 -11.15
CA VAL A 178 -3.65 -15.12 -10.33
C VAL A 178 -4.52 -15.49 -9.14
N LEU A 179 -4.11 -15.05 -7.95
CA LEU A 179 -4.91 -15.12 -6.73
C LEU A 179 -5.34 -13.72 -6.32
N LEU A 180 -6.64 -13.55 -6.18
CA LEU A 180 -7.26 -12.30 -5.71
C LEU A 180 -7.60 -12.42 -4.23
N LEU A 181 -7.26 -11.40 -3.45
CA LEU A 181 -7.44 -11.33 -2.00
C LEU A 181 -8.27 -10.08 -1.65
N ASP A 182 -9.49 -10.27 -1.16
CA ASP A 182 -10.39 -9.17 -0.77
C ASP A 182 -10.32 -8.96 0.75
N GLU A 183 -9.57 -7.95 1.19
CA GLU A 183 -9.32 -7.61 2.61
C GLU A 183 -8.97 -8.84 3.48
N PRO A 184 -7.94 -9.62 3.10
CA PRO A 184 -7.73 -10.94 3.69
C PRO A 184 -7.41 -10.92 5.18
N LEU A 185 -6.88 -9.82 5.72
CA LEU A 185 -6.40 -9.71 7.10
C LEU A 185 -7.35 -8.88 8.00
N GLY A 186 -8.43 -8.33 7.44
CA GLY A 186 -9.32 -7.40 8.14
C GLY A 186 -10.01 -7.98 9.39
N ALA A 187 -10.16 -9.30 9.48
CA ALA A 187 -10.82 -9.98 10.61
C ALA A 187 -9.84 -10.44 11.72
N LEU A 188 -8.52 -10.18 11.58
CA LEU A 188 -7.49 -10.64 12.51
C LEU A 188 -7.12 -9.56 13.53
N ASP A 189 -6.77 -9.99 14.75
CA ASP A 189 -6.11 -9.12 15.72
C ASP A 189 -4.69 -8.73 15.26
N LYS A 190 -4.11 -7.69 15.86
CA LYS A 190 -2.83 -7.10 15.42
C LYS A 190 -1.69 -8.11 15.39
N GLY A 191 -1.48 -8.88 16.44
CA GLY A 191 -0.34 -9.81 16.52
C GLY A 191 -0.45 -10.98 15.53
N LEU A 192 -1.67 -11.48 15.31
CA LEU A 192 -1.93 -12.51 14.31
C LEU A 192 -1.81 -11.96 12.89
N ARG A 193 -2.21 -10.71 12.67
CA ARG A 193 -2.12 -10.02 11.39
C ARG A 193 -0.66 -9.90 10.93
N GLU A 194 0.24 -9.37 11.76
CA GLU A 194 1.67 -9.23 11.46
C GLU A 194 2.30 -10.58 11.06
N LYS A 195 2.01 -11.63 11.82
CA LYS A 195 2.50 -12.98 11.49
C LYS A 195 1.96 -13.49 10.14
N THR A 196 0.68 -13.28 9.90
CA THR A 196 0.01 -13.76 8.68
C THR A 196 0.47 -13.00 7.43
N GLN A 197 0.85 -11.72 7.53
CA GLN A 197 1.47 -10.96 6.44
C GLN A 197 2.70 -11.67 5.90
N PHE A 198 3.68 -11.99 6.76
CA PHE A 198 4.89 -12.71 6.35
C PHE A 198 4.59 -14.11 5.81
N GLU A 199 3.61 -14.81 6.39
CA GLU A 199 3.20 -16.13 5.88
C GLU A 199 2.63 -16.04 4.47
N LEU A 200 1.80 -15.03 4.16
CA LEU A 200 1.23 -14.82 2.83
C LEU A 200 2.32 -14.52 1.78
N VAL A 201 3.29 -13.68 2.12
CA VAL A 201 4.44 -13.38 1.24
C VAL A 201 5.24 -14.66 0.97
N ASN A 202 5.59 -15.42 2.02
CA ASN A 202 6.33 -16.67 1.88
C ASN A 202 5.57 -17.72 1.03
N ILE A 203 4.24 -17.79 1.15
CA ILE A 203 3.40 -18.69 0.36
C ILE A 203 3.42 -18.24 -1.11
N GLN A 204 3.28 -16.95 -1.37
CA GLN A 204 3.31 -16.37 -2.71
C GLN A 204 4.65 -16.68 -3.41
N GLU A 205 5.78 -16.48 -2.72
CA GLU A 205 7.11 -16.80 -3.25
C GLU A 205 7.27 -18.29 -3.58
N LYS A 206 6.82 -19.19 -2.67
CA LYS A 206 6.90 -20.65 -2.87
C LYS A 206 6.05 -21.12 -4.05
N VAL A 207 4.84 -20.58 -4.19
CA VAL A 207 3.90 -20.98 -5.24
C VAL A 207 4.25 -20.31 -6.57
N GLY A 208 4.84 -19.12 -6.54
CA GLY A 208 5.20 -18.34 -7.73
C GLY A 208 3.99 -17.81 -8.51
N ALA A 209 2.79 -17.77 -7.91
CA ALA A 209 1.61 -17.16 -8.51
C ALA A 209 1.60 -15.63 -8.31
N THR A 210 0.86 -14.91 -9.13
CA THR A 210 0.64 -13.47 -8.98
C THR A 210 -0.48 -13.23 -7.98
N PHE A 211 -0.22 -12.45 -6.94
CA PHE A 211 -1.22 -12.09 -5.93
C PHE A 211 -1.67 -10.66 -6.12
N ILE A 212 -2.98 -10.43 -6.07
CA ILE A 212 -3.58 -9.08 -6.08
C ILE A 212 -4.42 -8.95 -4.84
N MET A 213 -4.03 -8.03 -3.96
CA MET A 213 -4.71 -7.77 -2.71
C MET A 213 -5.43 -6.42 -2.75
N VAL A 214 -6.62 -6.38 -2.20
CA VAL A 214 -7.32 -5.14 -1.87
C VAL A 214 -7.28 -4.95 -0.37
N THR A 215 -6.87 -3.78 0.07
CA THR A 215 -6.87 -3.39 1.48
C THR A 215 -7.13 -1.90 1.65
N HIS A 216 -7.56 -1.51 2.83
CA HIS A 216 -7.58 -0.12 3.28
C HIS A 216 -6.50 0.15 4.33
N ASP A 217 -5.76 -0.87 4.74
CA ASP A 217 -4.67 -0.80 5.71
C ASP A 217 -3.35 -0.51 4.99
N GLN A 218 -2.72 0.60 5.37
CA GLN A 218 -1.45 1.06 4.77
C GLN A 218 -0.30 0.13 5.15
N GLU A 219 -0.28 -0.37 6.39
CA GLU A 219 0.78 -1.24 6.89
C GLU A 219 0.79 -2.57 6.11
N GLU A 220 -0.38 -3.15 5.84
CA GLU A 220 -0.51 -4.34 5.01
C GLU A 220 0.06 -4.11 3.60
N ALA A 221 -0.36 -3.03 2.94
CA ALA A 221 0.08 -2.73 1.58
C ALA A 221 1.58 -2.46 1.52
N MET A 222 2.14 -1.72 2.50
CA MET A 222 3.55 -1.37 2.55
C MET A 222 4.45 -2.58 2.85
N THR A 223 3.98 -3.51 3.70
CA THR A 223 4.78 -4.67 4.15
C THR A 223 4.81 -5.80 3.13
N MET A 224 3.68 -6.04 2.43
CA MET A 224 3.52 -7.25 1.62
C MET A 224 3.74 -7.03 0.13
N SER A 225 3.65 -5.80 -0.37
CA SER A 225 3.58 -5.58 -1.82
C SER A 225 4.94 -5.39 -2.47
N SER A 226 5.13 -5.97 -3.65
CA SER A 226 6.20 -5.59 -4.56
C SER A 226 5.94 -4.19 -5.11
N ARG A 227 4.70 -3.93 -5.54
CA ARG A 227 4.17 -2.60 -5.87
C ARG A 227 2.75 -2.45 -5.36
N LEU A 228 2.36 -1.21 -5.16
CA LEU A 228 1.00 -0.85 -4.80
C LEU A 228 0.44 0.24 -5.69
N GLY A 229 -0.87 0.24 -5.87
CA GLY A 229 -1.64 1.28 -6.55
C GLY A 229 -2.53 2.00 -5.55
N VAL A 230 -2.35 3.30 -5.41
CA VAL A 230 -3.21 4.14 -4.58
C VAL A 230 -4.42 4.56 -5.39
N MET A 231 -5.60 4.14 -4.94
CA MET A 231 -6.89 4.47 -5.57
C MET A 231 -7.62 5.55 -4.79
N ASP A 232 -8.18 6.50 -5.53
CA ASP A 232 -9.06 7.52 -4.99
C ASP A 232 -10.12 7.91 -6.02
N HIS A 233 -11.39 8.03 -5.59
CA HIS A 233 -12.52 8.39 -6.43
C HIS A 233 -12.57 7.66 -7.79
N GLY A 234 -12.46 6.32 -7.76
CA GLY A 234 -12.55 5.46 -8.95
C GLY A 234 -11.34 5.46 -9.88
N SER A 235 -10.27 6.17 -9.54
CA SER A 235 -9.06 6.31 -10.36
C SER A 235 -7.82 5.88 -9.60
N ILE A 236 -6.80 5.39 -10.31
CA ILE A 236 -5.47 5.13 -9.73
C ILE A 236 -4.68 6.44 -9.77
N ARG A 237 -4.26 6.92 -8.60
CA ARG A 237 -3.51 8.17 -8.44
C ARG A 237 -2.02 7.99 -8.61
N GLN A 238 -1.49 6.89 -8.07
CA GLN A 238 -0.06 6.55 -8.15
C GLN A 238 0.12 5.04 -8.11
N ILE A 239 1.12 4.55 -8.83
CA ILE A 239 1.62 3.17 -8.76
C ILE A 239 3.12 3.25 -8.52
N GLY A 240 3.64 2.43 -7.62
CA GLY A 240 5.07 2.34 -7.33
C GLY A 240 5.36 1.26 -6.29
N THR A 241 6.63 1.06 -6.01
CA THR A 241 7.05 0.27 -4.85
C THR A 241 6.60 0.97 -3.56
N PRO A 242 6.49 0.27 -2.42
CA PRO A 242 6.16 0.89 -1.14
C PRO A 242 7.02 2.12 -0.83
N GLY A 243 8.35 2.01 -1.00
CA GLY A 243 9.28 3.11 -0.77
C GLY A 243 9.02 4.29 -1.72
N GLU A 244 8.77 4.04 -3.02
CA GLU A 244 8.47 5.10 -3.99
C GLU A 244 7.19 5.87 -3.62
N VAL A 245 6.14 5.18 -3.24
CA VAL A 245 4.86 5.82 -2.91
C VAL A 245 4.93 6.59 -1.59
N TYR A 246 5.72 6.12 -0.62
CA TYR A 246 5.91 6.78 0.68
C TYR A 246 6.82 8.00 0.60
N GLU A 247 8.01 7.84 0.00
CA GLU A 247 9.03 8.89 -0.05
C GLU A 247 8.77 9.92 -1.15
N TYR A 248 8.13 9.51 -2.27
CA TYR A 248 7.89 10.34 -3.44
C TYR A 248 6.43 10.34 -3.88
N PRO A 249 5.46 10.72 -3.00
CA PRO A 249 4.08 10.87 -3.40
C PRO A 249 3.95 11.94 -4.50
N ASN A 250 3.15 11.65 -5.53
CA ASN A 250 2.98 12.55 -6.68
C ASN A 250 1.95 13.66 -6.45
N SER A 251 1.26 13.65 -5.32
CA SER A 251 0.22 14.62 -4.98
C SER A 251 0.01 14.72 -3.47
N LEU A 252 -0.59 15.83 -3.04
CA LEU A 252 -0.97 16.03 -1.63
C LEU A 252 -1.95 14.97 -1.14
N SER A 253 -2.87 14.51 -2.00
CA SER A 253 -3.83 13.47 -1.63
C SER A 253 -3.14 12.15 -1.32
N VAL A 254 -2.18 11.73 -2.14
CA VAL A 254 -1.37 10.53 -1.88
C VAL A 254 -0.49 10.72 -0.65
N ALA A 255 0.20 11.86 -0.50
CA ALA A 255 1.04 12.16 0.65
C ALA A 255 0.29 12.05 1.98
N ARG A 256 -0.93 12.61 2.05
CA ARG A 256 -1.81 12.57 3.23
C ARG A 256 -2.42 11.20 3.47
N PHE A 257 -2.66 10.44 2.41
CA PHE A 257 -3.27 9.14 2.52
C PHE A 257 -2.26 8.06 2.97
N ILE A 258 -0.98 8.14 2.58
CA ILE A 258 0.07 7.13 2.88
C ILE A 258 0.81 7.41 4.20
N GLY A 259 0.18 7.97 5.18
CA GLY A 259 0.78 8.23 6.49
C GLY A 259 0.71 9.70 6.88
N SER A 260 1.19 9.98 8.08
CA SER A 260 1.24 11.34 8.61
C SER A 260 2.23 12.19 7.80
N VAL A 261 1.88 13.44 7.56
CA VAL A 261 2.71 14.38 6.81
C VAL A 261 2.47 15.82 7.29
N ASN A 262 3.54 16.57 7.44
CA ASN A 262 3.47 18.02 7.64
C ASN A 262 3.45 18.69 6.26
N ILE A 263 2.50 19.59 6.04
CA ILE A 263 2.40 20.36 4.80
C ILE A 263 2.68 21.84 5.13
N PHE A 264 3.67 22.40 4.47
CA PHE A 264 3.96 23.83 4.51
C PHE A 264 3.60 24.45 3.17
N GLU A 265 2.97 25.60 3.19
CA GLU A 265 2.62 26.36 1.98
C GLU A 265 3.52 27.57 1.91
N GLY A 266 4.03 27.86 0.74
CA GLY A 266 4.93 28.99 0.53
C GLY A 266 5.05 29.40 -0.93
N ILE A 267 5.89 30.43 -1.14
CA ILE A 267 6.16 31.00 -2.47
C ILE A 267 7.63 30.84 -2.78
N ILE A 268 7.94 30.39 -3.98
CA ILE A 268 9.33 30.29 -4.43
C ILE A 268 9.91 31.69 -4.57
N CYS A 269 10.91 32.02 -3.73
CA CYS A 269 11.54 33.32 -3.66
C CYS A 269 12.97 33.34 -4.25
N GLY A 270 13.59 32.16 -4.44
CA GLY A 270 14.96 32.07 -4.95
C GLY A 270 15.41 30.65 -5.20
N ALA A 271 16.72 30.53 -5.48
CA ALA A 271 17.42 29.25 -5.60
C ALA A 271 18.82 29.39 -5.00
N ASP A 272 19.30 28.31 -4.36
CA ASP A 272 20.67 28.18 -3.87
C ASP A 272 21.23 26.82 -4.33
N GLY A 273 22.06 26.86 -5.39
CA GLY A 273 22.56 25.66 -6.05
C GLY A 273 21.44 24.80 -6.63
N GLU A 274 21.33 23.58 -6.14
CA GLU A 274 20.30 22.61 -6.55
C GLU A 274 19.04 22.67 -5.66
N HIS A 275 18.87 23.71 -4.84
CA HIS A 275 17.74 23.87 -3.94
C HIS A 275 16.90 25.08 -4.29
N ALA A 276 15.59 24.93 -4.29
CA ALA A 276 14.66 26.05 -4.29
C ALA A 276 14.57 26.65 -2.88
N LEU A 277 14.55 27.99 -2.80
CA LEU A 277 14.25 28.72 -1.57
C LEU A 277 12.79 29.15 -1.60
N ILE A 278 12.10 28.86 -0.51
CA ILE A 278 10.66 29.09 -0.39
C ILE A 278 10.41 29.97 0.83
N ASP A 279 9.77 31.10 0.61
CA ASP A 279 9.25 31.95 1.67
C ASP A 279 7.97 31.31 2.23
N CYS A 280 8.03 30.92 3.50
CA CYS A 280 6.96 30.25 4.22
C CYS A 280 6.63 31.04 5.50
N ALA A 281 5.42 31.59 5.58
CA ALA A 281 4.96 32.37 6.72
C ALA A 281 4.86 31.58 8.04
N HIS A 282 5.04 30.25 7.97
CA HIS A 282 4.90 29.38 9.15
C HIS A 282 6.23 29.01 9.81
N THR A 283 7.36 29.30 9.19
CA THR A 283 8.69 28.94 9.69
C THR A 283 9.51 30.17 10.01
N ASP A 284 10.53 30.01 10.88
CA ASP A 284 11.41 31.14 11.28
C ASP A 284 12.44 31.47 10.20
N THR A 285 12.66 30.54 9.26
CA THR A 285 13.62 30.67 8.15
C THR A 285 12.98 30.27 6.84
N GLU A 286 13.57 30.69 5.74
CA GLU A 286 13.22 30.18 4.41
C GLU A 286 13.37 28.65 4.37
N LEU A 287 12.48 27.98 3.64
CA LEU A 287 12.59 26.56 3.38
C LEU A 287 13.49 26.33 2.18
N SER A 288 14.45 25.42 2.34
CA SER A 288 15.31 24.90 1.27
C SER A 288 14.82 23.53 0.88
N VAL A 289 14.48 23.33 -0.40
CA VAL A 289 13.94 22.08 -0.92
C VAL A 289 14.72 21.66 -2.16
N GLY A 290 15.19 20.42 -2.21
CA GLY A 290 15.87 19.90 -3.37
C GLY A 290 14.95 19.88 -4.61
N TYR A 291 15.44 20.36 -5.77
CA TYR A 291 14.67 20.34 -7.02
C TYR A 291 15.56 20.07 -8.24
N THR A 292 14.96 19.50 -9.28
CA THR A 292 15.68 19.12 -10.52
C THR A 292 15.31 19.96 -11.74
N ALA A 293 14.25 20.79 -11.65
CA ALA A 293 13.78 21.61 -12.77
C ALA A 293 13.73 23.08 -12.36
N SER A 294 13.94 24.02 -13.31
CA SER A 294 13.77 25.44 -13.03
C SER A 294 12.29 25.72 -12.77
N VAL A 295 11.95 25.98 -11.51
CA VAL A 295 10.61 26.40 -11.14
C VAL A 295 10.57 27.91 -11.15
N PRO A 296 9.56 28.54 -11.78
CA PRO A 296 9.48 30.01 -11.86
C PRO A 296 9.35 30.63 -10.47
N LEU A 297 9.98 31.77 -10.26
CA LEU A 297 9.80 32.57 -9.03
C LEU A 297 8.36 33.05 -8.90
N GLY A 298 7.89 33.19 -7.67
CA GLY A 298 6.54 33.66 -7.35
C GLY A 298 5.45 32.59 -7.44
N VAL A 299 5.79 31.32 -7.72
CA VAL A 299 4.82 30.23 -7.74
C VAL A 299 4.50 29.77 -6.32
N HIS A 300 3.20 29.61 -6.04
CA HIS A 300 2.72 28.96 -4.82
C HIS A 300 2.89 27.46 -4.89
N ILE A 301 3.48 26.87 -3.85
CA ILE A 301 3.69 25.43 -3.74
C ILE A 301 3.38 24.92 -2.35
N SER A 302 3.15 23.62 -2.27
CA SER A 302 3.08 22.89 -1.02
C SER A 302 4.34 22.06 -0.83
N ILE A 303 4.89 22.07 0.38
CA ILE A 303 6.05 21.29 0.78
C ILE A 303 5.59 20.23 1.78
N ALA A 304 5.83 18.98 1.47
CA ALA A 304 5.54 17.84 2.33
C ALA A 304 6.79 17.38 3.07
N VAL A 305 6.68 17.23 4.40
CA VAL A 305 7.76 16.71 5.26
C VAL A 305 7.19 15.67 6.21
N ARG A 306 7.77 14.47 6.20
CA ARG A 306 7.34 13.39 7.10
C ARG A 306 7.74 13.69 8.54
N PRO A 307 6.90 13.35 9.56
CA PRO A 307 7.21 13.62 10.98
C PRO A 307 8.51 12.99 11.47
N GLU A 308 8.87 11.82 11.00
CA GLU A 308 10.10 11.09 11.34
C GLU A 308 11.37 11.67 10.70
N LYS A 309 11.21 12.60 9.76
CA LYS A 309 12.32 13.33 9.12
C LYS A 309 12.63 14.64 9.84
N ILE A 310 11.83 15.02 10.85
CA ILE A 310 12.00 16.23 11.64
C ILE A 310 12.76 15.88 12.91
N VAL A 311 13.89 16.55 13.09
CA VAL A 311 14.71 16.46 14.30
C VAL A 311 14.27 17.57 15.28
N MET A 312 14.10 17.22 16.55
CA MET A 312 13.70 18.15 17.61
C MET A 312 14.85 18.33 18.62
N SER A 313 15.03 19.56 19.10
CA SER A 313 16.04 19.92 20.10
C SER A 313 15.50 20.98 21.07
N GLN A 314 16.03 21.00 22.31
CA GLN A 314 15.80 22.10 23.25
C GLN A 314 16.68 23.32 22.95
N HIS A 315 17.68 23.20 22.07
CA HIS A 315 18.59 24.28 21.70
C HIS A 315 18.45 24.59 20.19
N PRO A 316 18.65 25.86 19.81
CA PRO A 316 18.62 26.28 18.42
C PRO A 316 19.63 25.49 17.58
N PHE A 317 19.25 25.13 16.35
CA PHE A 317 20.18 24.55 15.38
C PHE A 317 21.01 25.65 14.71
N PRO A 318 22.34 25.49 14.60
CA PRO A 318 23.21 26.45 13.90
C PRO A 318 23.12 26.27 12.36
N ILE A 319 21.89 26.28 11.83
CA ILE A 319 21.56 25.96 10.44
C ILE A 319 20.70 27.09 9.86
N LYS A 320 20.94 27.44 8.59
CA LYS A 320 20.35 28.61 7.93
C LYS A 320 18.91 28.40 7.49
N HIS A 321 18.56 27.20 7.05
CA HIS A 321 17.26 26.89 6.43
C HIS A 321 16.54 25.74 7.15
N ASN A 322 15.26 25.56 6.86
CA ASN A 322 14.44 24.47 7.38
C ASN A 322 14.44 24.37 8.90
N THR A 323 14.32 25.51 9.57
CA THR A 323 14.20 25.58 11.03
C THR A 323 12.91 26.26 11.44
N ALA A 324 12.35 25.81 12.55
CA ALA A 324 11.18 26.40 13.16
C ALA A 324 11.26 26.27 14.68
N CYS A 325 10.70 27.24 15.40
CA CYS A 325 10.59 27.22 16.86
C CYS A 325 9.11 27.11 17.25
N GLY A 326 8.83 26.29 18.25
CA GLY A 326 7.47 26.09 18.72
C GLY A 326 7.39 25.61 20.16
N ILE A 327 6.17 25.38 20.61
CA ILE A 327 5.84 24.86 21.92
C ILE A 327 5.14 23.54 21.79
N VAL A 328 5.59 22.50 22.51
CA VAL A 328 4.95 21.18 22.54
C VAL A 328 3.57 21.31 23.18
N LYS A 329 2.54 21.01 22.43
CA LYS A 329 1.15 21.04 22.89
C LYS A 329 0.61 19.68 23.27
N ASP A 330 1.05 18.63 22.58
CA ASP A 330 0.63 17.28 22.92
C ASP A 330 1.75 16.28 22.62
N ILE A 331 1.69 15.12 23.29
CA ILE A 331 2.65 14.02 23.16
C ILE A 331 1.88 12.70 23.13
N ALA A 332 1.90 12.00 22.01
CA ALA A 332 1.37 10.65 21.89
C ALA A 332 2.50 9.61 22.05
N TYR A 333 2.47 8.86 23.16
CA TYR A 333 3.40 7.77 23.40
C TYR A 333 2.84 6.45 22.83
N LEU A 334 3.51 5.90 21.82
CA LEU A 334 3.07 4.69 21.13
C LEU A 334 3.87 3.42 21.51
N GLY A 335 4.82 3.57 22.43
CA GLY A 335 5.69 2.48 22.90
C GLY A 335 7.08 2.59 22.30
N ASP A 336 7.25 2.23 21.07
CA ASP A 336 8.50 2.29 20.29
C ASP A 336 8.86 3.70 19.83
N VAL A 337 7.85 4.55 19.58
CA VAL A 337 8.01 5.95 19.18
C VAL A 337 7.15 6.87 20.03
N SER A 338 7.53 8.14 20.08
CA SER A 338 6.72 9.25 20.60
C SER A 338 6.47 10.26 19.50
N VAL A 339 5.20 10.67 19.31
CA VAL A 339 4.81 11.71 18.37
C VAL A 339 4.55 13.01 19.16
N TYR A 340 5.31 14.04 18.84
CA TYR A 340 5.18 15.37 19.43
C TYR A 340 4.39 16.29 18.52
N TYR A 341 3.38 16.93 19.05
CA TYR A 341 2.59 17.96 18.38
C TYR A 341 3.09 19.33 18.82
N VAL A 342 3.81 20.01 17.94
CA VAL A 342 4.47 21.28 18.22
C VAL A 342 3.70 22.41 17.55
N GLN A 343 3.23 23.38 18.34
CA GLN A 343 2.61 24.58 17.82
C GLN A 343 3.70 25.62 17.54
N LEU A 344 3.89 25.96 16.27
CA LEU A 344 4.81 27.01 15.84
C LEU A 344 4.29 28.39 16.25
N ARG A 345 5.15 29.41 16.21
CA ARG A 345 4.77 30.81 16.48
C ARG A 345 3.64 31.32 15.57
N SER A 346 3.55 30.83 14.37
CA SER A 346 2.46 31.13 13.43
C SER A 346 1.11 30.50 13.78
N GLY A 347 1.05 29.66 14.84
CA GLY A 347 -0.12 28.88 15.21
C GLY A 347 -0.24 27.53 14.49
N LYS A 348 0.59 27.25 13.50
CA LYS A 348 0.60 25.98 12.77
C LYS A 348 1.04 24.83 13.67
N MET A 349 0.32 23.70 13.62
CA MET A 349 0.73 22.44 14.26
C MET A 349 1.64 21.66 13.34
N VAL A 350 2.77 21.20 13.90
CA VAL A 350 3.77 20.34 13.25
C VAL A 350 3.97 19.10 14.08
N MET A 351 4.00 17.95 13.42
CA MET A 351 4.29 16.65 14.05
C MET A 351 5.77 16.34 13.89
N ALA A 352 6.42 15.91 14.98
CA ALA A 352 7.76 15.32 14.95
C ALA A 352 7.71 13.96 15.65
N THR A 353 8.38 12.95 15.09
CA THR A 353 8.39 11.59 15.65
C THR A 353 9.79 11.24 16.10
N GLU A 354 9.93 10.83 17.36
CA GLU A 354 11.19 10.36 17.93
C GLU A 354 11.10 8.90 18.40
N PRO A 355 12.10 8.06 18.10
CA PRO A 355 12.15 6.69 18.59
C PRO A 355 12.47 6.66 20.09
N ASN A 356 11.77 5.79 20.84
CA ASN A 356 11.97 5.60 22.27
C ASN A 356 13.10 4.56 22.53
N VAL A 357 14.32 4.90 22.16
CA VAL A 357 15.50 3.98 22.25
C VAL A 357 16.05 3.76 23.64
N VAL A 358 15.73 4.62 24.61
CA VAL A 358 16.26 4.56 25.98
C VAL A 358 15.10 4.59 26.98
N ARG A 359 15.20 3.79 28.05
CA ARG A 359 14.31 3.96 29.19
C ARG A 359 14.68 5.23 29.94
N LEU A 360 13.84 6.24 29.82
CA LEU A 360 14.00 7.50 30.53
C LEU A 360 13.13 7.48 31.78
N ALA A 361 13.71 7.79 32.93
CA ALA A 361 12.97 8.04 34.16
C ALA A 361 12.13 9.31 34.05
N GLU A 362 12.66 10.32 33.31
CA GLU A 362 12.00 11.58 32.99
C GLU A 362 12.21 11.89 31.51
N ARG A 363 11.20 12.45 30.87
CA ARG A 363 11.32 12.91 29.48
C ARG A 363 12.02 14.25 29.44
N PRO A 364 13.05 14.45 28.61
CA PRO A 364 13.74 15.73 28.50
C PRO A 364 12.81 16.82 27.92
N VAL A 365 11.86 16.44 27.08
CA VAL A 365 10.84 17.32 26.48
C VAL A 365 9.46 16.91 26.98
N THR A 366 8.72 17.86 27.55
CA THR A 366 7.39 17.68 28.11
C THR A 366 6.40 18.67 27.50
N TRP A 367 5.13 18.62 27.92
CA TRP A 367 4.12 19.61 27.55
C TRP A 367 4.63 21.05 27.88
N ASP A 368 4.28 21.98 27.03
CA ASP A 368 4.66 23.38 27.06
C ASP A 368 6.18 23.67 27.01
N SER A 369 7.01 22.64 26.77
CA SER A 369 8.43 22.84 26.48
C SER A 369 8.59 23.61 25.17
N GLN A 370 9.47 24.59 25.15
CA GLN A 370 9.93 25.25 23.94
C GLN A 370 10.94 24.33 23.25
N VAL A 371 10.73 24.09 21.95
CA VAL A 371 11.59 23.26 21.13
C VAL A 371 11.91 23.91 19.79
N PHE A 372 13.04 23.50 19.23
CA PHE A 372 13.48 23.85 17.89
C PHE A 372 13.39 22.64 17.01
N LEU A 373 12.85 22.82 15.83
CA LEU A 373 12.67 21.80 14.79
C LEU A 373 13.61 22.07 13.63
N HIS A 374 14.15 21.02 13.07
CA HIS A 374 14.97 21.09 11.86
C HIS A 374 14.75 19.85 11.01
N TRP A 375 14.86 19.99 9.69
CA TRP A 375 14.87 18.89 8.71
C TRP A 375 15.77 19.23 7.52
N ALA A 376 16.37 18.22 6.92
CA ALA A 376 17.22 18.39 5.74
C ALA A 376 16.39 18.77 4.49
N ALA A 377 17.02 19.48 3.57
CA ALA A 377 16.37 19.90 2.33
C ALA A 377 15.87 18.70 1.50
N GLU A 378 16.62 17.61 1.50
CA GLU A 378 16.32 16.35 0.82
C GLU A 378 15.10 15.64 1.38
N ASN A 379 14.74 15.93 2.64
CA ASN A 379 13.56 15.38 3.31
C ASN A 379 12.27 16.18 3.02
N SER A 380 12.39 17.22 2.22
CA SER A 380 11.30 18.07 1.77
C SER A 380 10.89 17.70 0.35
N LEU A 381 9.61 17.50 0.11
CA LEU A 381 9.08 17.21 -1.22
C LEU A 381 8.17 18.35 -1.68
N MET A 382 8.47 18.93 -2.84
CA MET A 382 7.58 19.90 -3.49
C MET A 382 6.42 19.20 -4.17
N LEU A 383 5.22 19.63 -3.88
CA LEU A 383 3.99 19.15 -4.51
C LEU A 383 3.23 20.33 -5.11
N ALA A 384 2.74 20.15 -6.34
CA ALA A 384 1.86 21.13 -6.95
C ALA A 384 0.55 21.25 -6.15
N VAL A 385 0.05 22.47 -5.99
CA VAL A 385 -1.24 22.77 -5.32
C VAL A 385 -2.40 22.32 -6.19
#